data_5400e8801c8a73de6fb6c732200c411f
#
_entry.id   5400e8801c8a73de6fb6c732200c411f
#
_cell.length_a   1.000
_cell.length_b   1.000
_cell.length_c   1.000
_cell.angle_alpha   90.00
_cell.angle_beta   90.00
_cell.angle_gamma   90.00
#
_symmetry.space_group_name_H-M   'P 1'
#
loop_
_entity.id
_entity.type
_entity.pdbx_description
1 polymer ?
#
loop_
_entity_poly.entity_id
_entity_poly.type
_entity_poly.pdbx_seq_one_letter_code
_entity_poly.pdbx_strand_id
1 'polypeptide(L)'
;MAARKTKTVEDYEKELAEERAKWDEKRKSIESKITEVKKQQQKKEGAAKAKAAQAIGEEVLASLGDWKRVDFDALSLALAEIPGLVPDNDELDASADAAIARVDAFSMRVHSKK
;
A
#
# COMPACT_ATOMS: atom_id res chain seq x y z
N MET A 1 5.08 5.18 -67.14
CA MET A 1 5.74 5.07 -65.84
C MET A 1 4.78 5.50 -64.75
N ALA A 2 4.37 4.57 -63.92
CA ALA A 2 3.53 4.93 -62.80
C ALA A 2 4.34 5.81 -61.84
N ALA A 3 3.94 7.06 -61.68
CA ALA A 3 4.54 7.94 -60.72
C ALA A 3 4.35 7.34 -59.32
N ARG A 4 5.42 7.19 -58.56
CA ARG A 4 5.32 6.85 -57.16
C ARG A 4 4.40 7.88 -56.50
N LYS A 5 3.33 7.39 -55.92
CA LYS A 5 2.50 8.27 -55.10
C LYS A 5 3.33 8.75 -53.92
N THR A 6 3.73 10.00 -53.99
CA THR A 6 4.36 10.65 -52.86
C THR A 6 3.28 10.93 -51.84
N LYS A 7 3.52 10.55 -50.60
CA LYS A 7 2.60 10.87 -49.51
C LYS A 7 2.45 12.37 -49.41
N THR A 8 1.23 12.84 -49.35
CA THR A 8 0.93 14.26 -49.17
C THR A 8 1.07 14.64 -47.69
N VAL A 9 1.10 15.93 -47.42
CA VAL A 9 1.09 16.45 -46.06
C VAL A 9 -0.13 15.89 -45.28
N GLU A 10 -1.27 15.78 -45.98
CA GLU A 10 -2.49 15.23 -45.39
C GLU A 10 -2.32 13.76 -44.97
N ASP A 11 -1.62 12.97 -45.77
CA ASP A 11 -1.32 11.56 -45.44
C ASP A 11 -0.45 11.45 -44.22
N TYR A 12 0.56 12.29 -44.08
CA TYR A 12 1.42 12.33 -42.90
C TYR A 12 0.67 12.80 -41.67
N GLU A 13 -0.21 13.77 -41.80
CA GLU A 13 -1.05 14.24 -40.71
C GLU A 13 -2.00 13.13 -40.21
N LYS A 14 -2.55 12.37 -41.16
CA LYS A 14 -3.38 11.20 -40.83
C LYS A 14 -2.61 10.14 -40.04
N GLU A 15 -1.42 9.80 -40.53
CA GLU A 15 -0.54 8.83 -39.82
C GLU A 15 -0.20 9.32 -38.44
N LEU A 16 0.11 10.60 -38.31
CA LEU A 16 0.43 11.19 -37.02
C LEU A 16 -0.77 11.13 -36.05
N ALA A 17 -1.96 11.44 -36.54
CA ALA A 17 -3.18 11.38 -35.78
C ALA A 17 -3.48 9.94 -35.30
N GLU A 18 -3.27 8.97 -36.19
CA GLU A 18 -3.48 7.54 -35.85
C GLU A 18 -2.47 7.08 -34.80
N GLU A 19 -1.21 7.48 -34.93
CA GLU A 19 -0.18 7.14 -33.91
C GLU A 19 -0.48 7.79 -32.57
N ARG A 20 -0.89 9.04 -32.56
CA ARG A 20 -1.29 9.72 -31.32
C ARG A 20 -2.45 9.02 -30.64
N ALA A 21 -3.44 8.59 -31.41
CA ALA A 21 -4.57 7.84 -30.88
C ALA A 21 -4.13 6.53 -30.24
N LYS A 22 -3.22 5.79 -30.89
CA LYS A 22 -2.66 4.55 -30.33
C LYS A 22 -1.88 4.80 -29.05
N TRP A 23 -1.08 5.85 -29.01
CA TRP A 23 -0.31 6.24 -27.83
C TRP A 23 -1.24 6.63 -26.68
N ASP A 24 -2.28 7.38 -26.97
CA ASP A 24 -3.27 7.77 -25.97
C ASP A 24 -3.99 6.56 -25.39
N GLU A 25 -4.35 5.59 -26.21
CA GLU A 25 -4.97 4.34 -25.75
C GLU A 25 -4.02 3.55 -24.86
N LYS A 26 -2.75 3.41 -25.26
CA LYS A 26 -1.73 2.73 -24.45
C LYS A 26 -1.52 3.43 -23.13
N ARG A 27 -1.43 4.75 -23.15
CA ARG A 27 -1.26 5.56 -21.96
C ARG A 27 -2.41 5.38 -20.98
N LYS A 28 -3.65 5.44 -21.49
CA LYS A 28 -4.84 5.22 -20.67
C LYS A 28 -4.88 3.82 -20.06
N SER A 29 -4.51 2.82 -20.85
CA SER A 29 -4.45 1.44 -20.37
C SER A 29 -3.42 1.28 -19.23
N ILE A 30 -2.24 1.86 -19.39
CA ILE A 30 -1.18 1.83 -18.39
C ILE A 30 -1.62 2.59 -17.14
N GLU A 31 -2.21 3.76 -17.29
CA GLU A 31 -2.72 4.57 -16.19
C GLU A 31 -3.80 3.82 -15.40
N SER A 32 -4.70 3.12 -16.11
CA SER A 32 -5.71 2.27 -15.46
C SER A 32 -5.08 1.14 -14.67
N LYS A 33 -4.06 0.49 -15.21
CA LYS A 33 -3.32 -0.58 -14.51
C LYS A 33 -2.61 -0.05 -13.28
N ILE A 34 -1.97 1.10 -13.38
CA ILE A 34 -1.30 1.75 -12.25
C ILE A 34 -2.31 2.07 -11.15
N THR A 35 -3.45 2.64 -11.51
CA THR A 35 -4.52 2.98 -10.56
C THR A 35 -5.03 1.72 -9.86
N GLU A 36 -5.24 0.65 -10.61
CA GLU A 36 -5.72 -0.62 -10.06
C GLU A 36 -4.70 -1.24 -9.10
N VAL A 37 -3.42 -1.26 -9.47
CA VAL A 37 -2.36 -1.76 -8.59
C VAL A 37 -2.27 -0.93 -7.31
N LYS A 38 -2.35 0.40 -7.42
CA LYS A 38 -2.36 1.30 -6.26
C LYS A 38 -3.54 1.02 -5.33
N LYS A 39 -4.72 0.78 -5.89
CA LYS A 39 -5.91 0.43 -5.10
C LYS A 39 -5.73 -0.89 -4.35
N GLN A 40 -5.18 -1.90 -5.03
CA GLN A 40 -4.92 -3.19 -4.40
C GLN A 40 -3.89 -3.07 -3.28
N GLN A 41 -2.84 -2.28 -3.50
CA GLN A 41 -1.82 -2.03 -2.50
C GLN A 41 -2.39 -1.30 -1.29
N GLN A 42 -3.22 -0.28 -1.51
CA GLN A 42 -3.89 0.44 -0.43
C GLN A 42 -4.82 -0.48 0.37
N LYS A 43 -5.51 -1.40 -0.29
CA LYS A 43 -6.35 -2.40 0.39
C LYS A 43 -5.52 -3.33 1.26
N LYS A 44 -4.39 -3.81 0.74
CA LYS A 44 -3.46 -4.67 1.50
C LYS A 44 -2.90 -3.96 2.71
N GLU A 45 -2.47 -2.72 2.55
CA GLU A 45 -1.95 -1.90 3.63
C GLU A 45 -3.03 -1.60 4.66
N GLY A 46 -4.23 -1.26 4.23
CA GLY A 46 -5.37 -1.02 5.11
C GLY A 46 -5.76 -2.25 5.91
N ALA A 47 -5.80 -3.42 5.25
CA ALA A 47 -6.09 -4.68 5.91
C ALA A 47 -5.00 -5.05 6.93
N ALA A 48 -3.72 -4.84 6.57
CA ALA A 48 -2.60 -5.09 7.46
C ALA A 48 -2.64 -4.16 8.68
N LYS A 49 -2.95 -2.88 8.47
CA LYS A 49 -3.08 -1.90 9.55
C LYS A 49 -4.20 -2.29 10.51
N ALA A 50 -5.35 -2.71 9.99
CA ALA A 50 -6.48 -3.17 10.81
C ALA A 50 -6.11 -4.42 11.60
N LYS A 51 -5.41 -5.37 10.97
CA LYS A 51 -4.93 -6.58 11.60
C LYS A 51 -3.92 -6.27 12.71
N ALA A 52 -3.02 -5.32 12.45
CA ALA A 52 -2.06 -4.84 13.45
C ALA A 52 -2.78 -4.22 14.65
N ALA A 53 -3.76 -3.37 14.41
CA ALA A 53 -4.53 -2.73 15.47
C ALA A 53 -5.24 -3.77 16.35
N GLN A 54 -5.83 -4.78 15.73
CA GLN A 54 -6.50 -5.86 16.43
C GLN A 54 -5.52 -6.68 17.28
N ALA A 55 -4.39 -7.09 16.68
CA ALA A 55 -3.38 -7.90 17.37
C ALA A 55 -2.72 -7.12 18.51
N ILE A 56 -2.38 -5.86 18.29
CA ILE A 56 -1.83 -4.99 19.34
C ILE A 56 -2.84 -4.83 20.47
N GLY A 57 -4.10 -4.59 20.14
CA GLY A 57 -5.17 -4.46 21.12
C GLY A 57 -5.32 -5.71 21.97
N GLU A 58 -5.34 -6.87 21.35
CA GLU A 58 -5.46 -8.15 22.06
C GLU A 58 -4.26 -8.40 22.99
N GLU A 59 -3.04 -8.13 22.52
CA GLU A 59 -1.83 -8.31 23.31
C GLU A 59 -1.80 -7.36 24.51
N VAL A 60 -2.14 -6.09 24.30
CA VAL A 60 -2.19 -5.09 25.37
C VAL A 60 -3.26 -5.46 26.41
N LEU A 61 -4.45 -5.84 25.96
CA LEU A 61 -5.53 -6.23 26.86
C LEU A 61 -5.16 -7.49 27.66
N ALA A 62 -4.51 -8.46 27.02
CA ALA A 62 -4.05 -9.66 27.72
C ALA A 62 -3.02 -9.33 28.81
N SER A 63 -2.13 -8.37 28.52
CA SER A 63 -1.12 -7.91 29.48
C SER A 63 -1.72 -7.12 30.64
N LEU A 64 -2.79 -6.34 30.37
CA LEU A 64 -3.46 -5.54 31.42
C LEU A 64 -4.47 -6.32 32.24
N GLY A 65 -4.99 -7.40 31.69
CA GLY A 65 -5.93 -8.28 32.34
C GLY A 65 -7.39 -7.88 32.17
N ASP A 66 -7.88 -6.91 32.93
CA ASP A 66 -9.29 -6.49 32.89
C ASP A 66 -9.43 -5.16 32.14
N TRP A 67 -9.99 -5.22 30.93
CA TRP A 67 -10.18 -4.02 30.09
C TRP A 67 -11.10 -2.98 30.76
N LYS A 68 -11.99 -3.38 31.63
CA LYS A 68 -12.91 -2.48 32.32
C LYS A 68 -12.21 -1.55 33.31
N ARG A 69 -11.03 -1.94 33.73
CA ARG A 69 -10.26 -1.23 34.76
C ARG A 69 -9.07 -0.48 34.19
N VAL A 70 -8.95 -0.43 32.83
CA VAL A 70 -7.84 0.25 32.19
C VAL A 70 -8.03 1.77 32.23
N ASP A 71 -7.02 2.46 32.74
CA ASP A 71 -6.93 3.91 32.63
C ASP A 71 -6.34 4.27 31.28
N PHE A 72 -7.19 4.68 30.35
CA PHE A 72 -6.79 4.95 28.97
C PHE A 72 -5.86 6.15 28.83
N ASP A 73 -6.00 7.15 29.71
CA ASP A 73 -5.10 8.31 29.72
C ASP A 73 -3.68 7.88 30.14
N ALA A 74 -3.58 7.08 31.19
CA ALA A 74 -2.30 6.51 31.61
C ALA A 74 -1.68 5.61 30.55
N LEU A 75 -2.50 4.82 29.85
CA LEU A 75 -2.04 3.97 28.76
C LEU A 75 -1.46 4.81 27.62
N SER A 76 -2.15 5.89 27.24
CA SER A 76 -1.67 6.79 26.18
C SER A 76 -0.33 7.42 26.54
N LEU A 77 -0.17 7.88 27.79
CA LEU A 77 1.09 8.43 28.26
C LEU A 77 2.20 7.40 28.25
N ALA A 78 1.92 6.20 28.72
CA ALA A 78 2.89 5.10 28.76
C ALA A 78 3.37 4.74 27.36
N LEU A 79 2.47 4.64 26.39
CA LEU A 79 2.82 4.33 25.00
C LEU A 79 3.71 5.40 24.38
N ALA A 80 3.47 6.68 24.71
CA ALA A 80 4.28 7.79 24.20
C ALA A 80 5.71 7.78 24.78
N GLU A 81 5.89 7.24 25.98
CA GLU A 81 7.18 7.23 26.68
C GLU A 81 8.05 5.99 26.42
N ILE A 82 7.47 4.92 25.86
CA ILE A 82 8.22 3.70 25.61
C ILE A 82 9.19 3.89 24.45
N PRO A 83 10.51 3.78 24.66
CA PRO A 83 11.49 3.90 23.58
C PRO A 83 11.50 2.64 22.70
N GLY A 84 11.86 2.80 21.44
CA GLY A 84 12.09 1.70 20.51
C GLY A 84 10.86 1.06 19.91
N LEU A 85 9.65 1.57 20.20
CA LEU A 85 8.43 1.06 19.57
C LEU A 85 8.37 1.37 18.08
N VAL A 86 8.90 2.52 17.68
CA VAL A 86 9.00 2.93 16.28
C VAL A 86 10.46 3.23 15.97
N PRO A 87 11.25 2.20 15.62
CA PRO A 87 12.65 2.40 15.30
C PRO A 87 12.85 3.24 14.03
N ASP A 88 14.03 3.83 13.88
CA ASP A 88 14.38 4.57 12.68
C ASP A 88 14.46 3.63 11.46
N ASN A 89 14.28 4.20 10.26
CA ASN A 89 14.32 3.44 9.01
C ASN A 89 15.61 2.65 8.80
N ASP A 90 16.72 3.10 9.38
CA ASP A 90 18.01 2.40 9.30
C ASP A 90 18.00 1.07 10.05
N GLU A 91 17.18 0.95 11.08
CA GLU A 91 17.10 -0.25 11.92
C GLU A 91 15.96 -1.19 11.52
N LEU A 92 14.96 -0.67 10.82
CA LEU A 92 13.77 -1.42 10.44
C LEU A 92 13.37 -1.11 9.01
N ASP A 93 13.16 -2.15 8.21
CA ASP A 93 12.63 -1.99 6.86
C ASP A 93 11.16 -1.61 6.93
N ALA A 94 10.85 -0.35 6.60
CA ALA A 94 9.51 0.20 6.61
C ALA A 94 8.76 0.04 5.28
N SER A 95 9.27 -0.77 4.34
CA SER A 95 8.54 -1.07 3.11
C SER A 95 7.22 -1.76 3.43
N ALA A 96 6.22 -1.56 2.56
CA ALA A 96 4.90 -2.13 2.77
C ALA A 96 4.92 -3.66 2.91
N ASP A 97 5.68 -4.33 2.06
CA ASP A 97 5.77 -5.80 2.08
C ASP A 97 6.41 -6.31 3.37
N ALA A 98 7.49 -5.69 3.82
CA ALA A 98 8.16 -6.05 5.08
C ALA A 98 7.26 -5.78 6.28
N ALA A 99 6.55 -4.64 6.27
CA ALA A 99 5.62 -4.29 7.34
C ALA A 99 4.46 -5.28 7.43
N ILE A 100 3.88 -5.66 6.30
CA ILE A 100 2.80 -6.65 6.24
C ILE A 100 3.27 -8.00 6.80
N ALA A 101 4.47 -8.44 6.42
CA ALA A 101 5.06 -9.69 6.92
C ALA A 101 5.23 -9.66 8.45
N ARG A 102 5.68 -8.53 9.00
CA ARG A 102 5.81 -8.37 10.46
C ARG A 102 4.47 -8.41 11.17
N VAL A 103 3.46 -7.78 10.59
CA VAL A 103 2.09 -7.79 11.14
C VAL A 103 1.55 -9.22 11.16
N ASP A 104 1.72 -9.96 10.08
CA ASP A 104 1.26 -11.35 10.00
C ASP A 104 1.94 -12.23 11.04
N ALA A 105 3.25 -12.11 11.19
CA ALA A 105 4.01 -12.86 12.18
C ALA A 105 3.58 -12.52 13.61
N PHE A 106 3.38 -11.24 13.90
CA PHE A 106 2.92 -10.78 15.22
C PHE A 106 1.51 -11.28 15.52
N SER A 107 0.60 -11.17 14.55
CA SER A 107 -0.78 -11.64 14.69
C SER A 107 -0.83 -13.15 14.97
N MET A 108 -0.02 -13.93 14.29
CA MET A 108 0.07 -15.37 14.52
C MET A 108 0.57 -15.69 15.94
N ARG A 109 1.55 -14.97 16.45
CA ARG A 109 2.04 -15.16 17.82
C ARG A 109 0.97 -14.84 18.86
N VAL A 110 0.25 -13.74 18.66
CA VAL A 110 -0.83 -13.33 19.56
C VAL A 110 -1.92 -14.40 19.60
N HIS A 111 -2.35 -14.87 18.44
CA HIS A 111 -3.40 -15.89 18.36
C HIS A 111 -2.95 -17.25 18.88
N SER A 112 -1.68 -17.60 18.75
CA SER A 112 -1.17 -18.89 19.24
C SER A 112 -1.07 -18.97 20.75
N LYS A 113 -1.06 -17.82 21.44
CA LYS A 113 -1.06 -17.77 22.91
C LYS A 113 -2.42 -18.07 23.54
N LYS A 114 -3.43 -18.08 22.70
CA LYS A 114 -4.78 -18.45 23.11
C LYS A 114 -4.95 -19.96 23.00
#